data_e9733ea41945a5a0298eacc0c912cf94
#
_entry.id   e9733ea41945a5a0298eacc0c912cf94
#
_cell.length_a   1.000
_cell.length_b   1.000
_cell.length_c   1.000
_cell.angle_alpha   90.00
_cell.angle_beta   90.00
_cell.angle_gamma   90.00
#
_symmetry.space_group_name_H-M   'P 1'
#
loop_
_entity.id
_entity.type
_entity.pdbx_description
1 polymer ?
#
loop_
_entity_poly.entity_id
_entity_poly.type
_entity_poly.pdbx_seq_one_letter_code
_entity_poly.pdbx_strand_id
1 'polypeptide(L)'
;MTLKRILLALALCLPLLAVAQDWNAPKYLKGACPLNEQGALIFHADYDVPGKSRAEIYQALKQYVETSVLKGENALKQCHIVEADEADGLLAARMEEYLYFKKNNWVTHRTRFFYELVYDIHDGGFSVEMRRMIYLYEEQETPNGEPQRYTAEEWISDKEALKKNGNLVRKTRKFRVFTIDRRDELFAGSAQAAGAKQ
;
A
#
# COMPACT_ATOMS: atom_id res chain seq x y z
N MET A 1 -1.29 -41.03 32.70
CA MET A 1 -1.30 -39.85 31.80
C MET A 1 -2.65 -39.83 31.11
N THR A 2 -3.47 -38.83 31.39
CA THR A 2 -4.88 -38.80 30.96
C THR A 2 -5.02 -38.36 29.51
N LEU A 3 -5.94 -38.97 28.79
CA LEU A 3 -6.28 -38.71 27.37
C LEU A 3 -6.38 -37.19 27.01
N LYS A 4 -6.81 -36.36 27.98
CA LYS A 4 -6.87 -34.91 27.88
C LYS A 4 -5.48 -34.22 27.66
N ARG A 5 -4.39 -34.80 28.22
CA ARG A 5 -3.02 -34.24 28.04
C ARG A 5 -2.43 -34.59 26.67
N ILE A 6 -2.85 -35.71 26.08
CA ILE A 6 -2.46 -36.13 24.73
C ILE A 6 -3.18 -35.29 23.69
N LEU A 7 -4.47 -34.98 23.90
CA LEU A 7 -5.22 -34.08 23.02
C LEU A 7 -4.69 -32.63 23.03
N LEU A 8 -4.20 -32.14 24.19
CA LEU A 8 -3.61 -30.80 24.29
C LEU A 8 -2.24 -30.73 23.60
N ALA A 9 -1.46 -31.80 23.60
CA ALA A 9 -0.18 -31.87 22.90
C ALA A 9 -0.35 -31.96 21.38
N LEU A 10 -1.42 -32.60 20.89
CA LEU A 10 -1.73 -32.67 19.45
C LEU A 10 -2.21 -31.35 18.88
N ALA A 11 -2.86 -30.50 19.68
CA ALA A 11 -3.32 -29.17 19.27
C ALA A 11 -2.15 -28.16 19.09
N LEU A 12 -0.97 -28.39 19.71
CA LEU A 12 0.21 -27.54 19.56
C LEU A 12 1.05 -27.83 18.29
N CYS A 13 0.72 -28.90 17.56
CA CYS A 13 1.43 -29.32 16.35
C CYS A 13 0.71 -28.94 15.05
N LEU A 14 -0.26 -28.00 15.09
CA LEU A 14 -0.75 -27.41 13.85
C LEU A 14 0.40 -26.60 13.24
N PRO A 15 0.93 -27.01 12.07
CA PRO A 15 1.92 -26.18 11.39
C PRO A 15 1.26 -24.83 11.11
N LEU A 16 1.88 -23.75 11.56
CA LEU A 16 1.62 -22.42 11.02
C LEU A 16 1.92 -22.53 9.52
N LEU A 17 0.87 -22.75 8.74
CA LEU A 17 0.97 -22.68 7.28
C LEU A 17 1.39 -21.24 6.98
N ALA A 18 2.68 -21.02 6.84
CA ALA A 18 3.18 -19.80 6.24
C ALA A 18 2.58 -19.77 4.83
N VAL A 19 1.55 -18.96 4.63
CA VAL A 19 0.99 -18.74 3.30
C VAL A 19 2.11 -18.14 2.48
N ALA A 20 2.68 -18.95 1.60
CA ALA A 20 3.70 -18.46 0.68
C ALA A 20 3.07 -17.37 -0.19
N GLN A 21 3.77 -16.24 -0.37
CA GLN A 21 3.32 -15.16 -1.23
C GLN A 21 3.04 -15.69 -2.63
N ASP A 22 1.77 -15.65 -3.06
CA ASP A 22 1.40 -16.02 -4.43
C ASP A 22 1.69 -14.86 -5.38
N TRP A 23 2.86 -14.90 -6.01
CA TRP A 23 3.30 -13.89 -6.99
C TRP A 23 2.43 -13.86 -8.25
N ASN A 24 1.61 -14.88 -8.50
CA ASN A 24 0.79 -15.01 -9.69
C ASN A 24 -0.70 -14.73 -9.42
N ALA A 25 -1.03 -14.24 -8.22
CA ALA A 25 -2.40 -13.85 -7.93
C ALA A 25 -2.89 -12.80 -8.95
N PRO A 26 -4.13 -12.94 -9.50
CA PRO A 26 -4.65 -12.07 -10.54
C PRO A 26 -4.52 -10.58 -10.25
N LYS A 27 -4.65 -10.18 -8.98
CA LYS A 27 -4.53 -8.79 -8.52
C LYS A 27 -3.17 -8.15 -8.79
N TYR A 28 -2.12 -8.94 -9.10
CA TYR A 28 -0.77 -8.45 -9.40
C TYR A 28 -0.43 -8.45 -10.89
N LEU A 29 -1.30 -9.03 -11.72
CA LEU A 29 -1.03 -9.24 -13.15
C LEU A 29 -1.52 -8.06 -14.00
N LYS A 30 -1.80 -8.33 -15.26
CA LYS A 30 -2.22 -7.33 -16.24
C LYS A 30 -3.45 -6.54 -15.77
N GLY A 31 -3.40 -5.22 -15.90
CA GLY A 31 -4.43 -4.30 -15.47
C GLY A 31 -4.26 -3.79 -14.04
N ALA A 32 -3.30 -4.34 -13.26
CA ALA A 32 -3.09 -3.91 -11.89
C ALA A 32 -2.33 -2.57 -11.75
N CYS A 33 -1.47 -2.25 -12.71
CA CYS A 33 -0.67 -1.01 -12.72
C CYS A 33 -0.65 -0.39 -14.13
N PRO A 34 -1.82 0.00 -14.68
CA PRO A 34 -1.89 0.67 -15.97
C PRO A 34 -1.33 2.09 -15.86
N LEU A 35 -0.78 2.58 -16.95
CA LEU A 35 -0.48 4.01 -17.09
C LEU A 35 -1.71 4.71 -17.69
N ASN A 36 -1.99 5.91 -17.21
CA ASN A 36 -3.01 6.77 -17.82
C ASN A 36 -2.49 7.41 -19.12
N GLU A 37 -3.31 8.24 -19.78
CA GLU A 37 -2.96 8.92 -21.04
C GLU A 37 -1.76 9.86 -20.91
N GLN A 38 -1.50 10.37 -19.70
CA GLN A 38 -0.35 11.22 -19.38
C GLN A 38 0.91 10.42 -19.02
N GLY A 39 0.84 9.09 -19.04
CA GLY A 39 1.94 8.20 -18.68
C GLY A 39 2.18 8.08 -17.19
N ALA A 40 1.27 8.52 -16.34
CA ALA A 40 1.36 8.41 -14.88
C ALA A 40 0.69 7.13 -14.38
N LEU A 41 1.26 6.53 -13.32
CA LEU A 41 0.65 5.43 -12.58
C LEU A 41 -0.06 6.02 -11.35
N ILE A 42 -1.39 5.91 -11.35
CA ILE A 42 -2.26 6.36 -10.25
C ILE A 42 -3.16 5.19 -9.86
N PHE A 43 -3.13 4.82 -8.60
CA PHE A 43 -4.16 3.95 -8.05
C PHE A 43 -5.31 4.82 -7.57
N HIS A 44 -6.52 4.44 -7.93
CA HIS A 44 -7.74 5.20 -7.61
C HIS A 44 -8.84 4.24 -7.19
N ALA A 45 -9.68 4.68 -6.25
CA ALA A 45 -10.91 4.01 -5.86
C ALA A 45 -11.94 5.02 -5.37
N ASP A 46 -13.23 4.75 -5.69
CA ASP A 46 -14.38 5.48 -5.20
C ASP A 46 -15.11 4.64 -4.14
N TYR A 47 -15.62 5.31 -3.12
CA TYR A 47 -16.34 4.68 -2.02
C TYR A 47 -17.62 5.43 -1.68
N ASP A 48 -18.73 4.69 -1.64
CA ASP A 48 -20.01 5.19 -1.17
C ASP A 48 -20.11 5.09 0.36
N VAL A 49 -20.53 6.17 1.00
CA VAL A 49 -20.77 6.27 2.45
C VAL A 49 -22.16 6.88 2.68
N PRO A 50 -23.22 6.17 2.31
CA PRO A 50 -24.56 6.75 2.30
C PRO A 50 -25.00 7.22 3.67
N GLY A 51 -25.63 8.40 3.71
CA GLY A 51 -26.17 8.99 4.92
C GLY A 51 -25.17 9.76 5.78
N LYS A 52 -23.91 9.88 5.36
CA LYS A 52 -22.93 10.75 6.00
C LYS A 52 -22.68 12.01 5.18
N SER A 53 -22.54 13.12 5.86
CA SER A 53 -22.11 14.39 5.28
C SER A 53 -20.62 14.38 4.95
N ARG A 54 -20.21 15.27 4.07
CA ARG A 54 -18.78 15.52 3.75
C ARG A 54 -17.95 15.75 5.02
N ALA A 55 -18.46 16.60 5.94
CA ALA A 55 -17.75 16.90 7.18
C ALA A 55 -17.51 15.65 8.06
N GLU A 56 -18.49 14.76 8.21
CA GLU A 56 -18.34 13.52 8.98
C GLU A 56 -17.34 12.57 8.34
N ILE A 57 -17.37 12.43 6.99
CA ILE A 57 -16.42 11.60 6.24
C ILE A 57 -15.02 12.21 6.34
N TYR A 58 -14.89 13.53 6.17
CA TYR A 58 -13.63 14.26 6.27
C TYR A 58 -12.95 14.06 7.63
N GLN A 59 -13.67 14.25 8.73
CA GLN A 59 -13.12 14.08 10.07
C GLN A 59 -12.68 12.62 10.32
N ALA A 60 -13.45 11.64 9.85
CA ALA A 60 -13.09 10.23 9.97
C ALA A 60 -11.82 9.88 9.19
N LEU A 61 -11.71 10.34 7.94
CA LEU A 61 -10.52 10.11 7.10
C LEU A 61 -9.31 10.86 7.63
N LYS A 62 -9.46 12.11 8.07
CA LYS A 62 -8.38 12.88 8.70
C LYS A 62 -7.86 12.19 9.95
N GLN A 63 -8.74 11.72 10.83
CA GLN A 63 -8.35 10.96 12.01
C GLN A 63 -7.61 9.67 11.63
N TYR A 64 -8.08 8.93 10.63
CA TYR A 64 -7.41 7.74 10.12
C TYR A 64 -6.00 8.06 9.62
N VAL A 65 -5.85 9.10 8.80
CA VAL A 65 -4.55 9.56 8.30
C VAL A 65 -3.62 9.91 9.46
N GLU A 66 -4.06 10.73 10.41
CA GLU A 66 -3.25 11.22 11.53
C GLU A 66 -2.83 10.12 12.52
N THR A 67 -3.69 9.13 12.77
CA THR A 67 -3.47 8.14 13.82
C THR A 67 -2.92 6.82 13.31
N SER A 68 -3.25 6.43 12.08
CA SER A 68 -2.92 5.12 11.53
C SER A 68 -1.94 5.19 10.38
N VAL A 69 -2.11 6.14 9.44
CA VAL A 69 -1.25 6.23 8.26
C VAL A 69 0.07 6.91 8.60
N LEU A 70 0.04 8.13 9.16
CA LEU A 70 1.25 8.89 9.51
C LEU A 70 2.05 8.28 10.66
N LYS A 71 1.41 7.47 11.50
CA LYS A 71 2.03 6.79 12.66
C LYS A 71 2.16 5.28 12.46
N GLY A 72 2.01 4.80 11.24
CA GLY A 72 2.20 3.40 10.90
C GLY A 72 3.61 2.90 11.29
N GLU A 73 3.74 1.60 11.62
CA GLU A 73 5.01 0.99 12.08
C GLU A 73 6.20 1.31 11.15
N ASN A 74 5.94 1.40 9.85
CA ASN A 74 6.96 1.61 8.83
C ASN A 74 7.09 3.07 8.38
N ALA A 75 6.22 3.97 8.86
CA ALA A 75 6.23 5.38 8.51
C ALA A 75 7.46 6.10 9.08
N LEU A 76 8.04 6.98 8.28
CA LEU A 76 9.18 7.79 8.67
C LEU A 76 8.73 9.17 9.20
N LYS A 77 9.62 9.87 9.88
CA LYS A 77 9.29 11.15 10.55
C LYS A 77 8.88 12.28 9.60
N GLN A 78 9.17 12.13 8.30
CA GLN A 78 8.86 13.12 7.27
C GLN A 78 7.40 13.05 6.77
N CYS A 79 6.64 12.01 7.18
CA CYS A 79 5.23 11.89 6.83
C CYS A 79 4.41 13.04 7.45
N HIS A 80 3.60 13.71 6.63
CA HIS A 80 2.76 14.80 7.09
C HIS A 80 1.60 15.06 6.13
N ILE A 81 0.55 15.69 6.65
CA ILE A 81 -0.54 16.24 5.84
C ILE A 81 -0.01 17.47 5.10
N VAL A 82 -0.18 17.51 3.78
CA VAL A 82 0.23 18.62 2.91
C VAL A 82 -0.94 19.52 2.53
N GLU A 83 -2.17 19.00 2.61
CA GLU A 83 -3.40 19.74 2.36
C GLU A 83 -4.50 19.22 3.27
N ALA A 84 -5.27 20.14 3.86
CA ALA A 84 -6.38 19.83 4.76
C ALA A 84 -7.45 20.92 4.61
N ASP A 85 -8.24 20.83 3.55
CA ASP A 85 -9.35 21.74 3.26
C ASP A 85 -10.70 21.03 3.44
N GLU A 86 -11.32 21.22 4.61
CA GLU A 86 -12.62 20.63 4.91
C GLU A 86 -13.75 21.26 4.09
N ALA A 87 -13.61 22.56 3.74
CA ALA A 87 -14.64 23.28 2.99
C ALA A 87 -14.73 22.76 1.56
N ASP A 88 -13.59 22.45 0.93
CA ASP A 88 -13.54 21.87 -0.41
C ASP A 88 -13.51 20.33 -0.39
N GLY A 89 -13.38 19.70 0.80
CA GLY A 89 -13.34 18.26 0.94
C GLY A 89 -12.01 17.64 0.52
N LEU A 90 -10.93 18.44 0.47
CA LEU A 90 -9.61 17.99 0.05
C LEU A 90 -8.74 17.63 1.25
N LEU A 91 -8.18 16.41 1.24
CA LEU A 91 -7.21 15.96 2.22
C LEU A 91 -6.05 15.26 1.48
N ALA A 92 -4.82 15.72 1.69
CA ALA A 92 -3.66 15.07 1.09
C ALA A 92 -2.52 14.89 2.10
N ALA A 93 -1.88 13.73 2.06
CA ALA A 93 -0.74 13.39 2.87
C ALA A 93 0.44 12.96 1.99
N ARG A 94 1.65 13.44 2.35
CA ARG A 94 2.91 12.95 1.78
C ARG A 94 3.48 11.90 2.70
N MET A 95 3.74 10.75 2.12
CA MET A 95 4.21 9.58 2.83
C MET A 95 5.65 9.24 2.44
N GLU A 96 6.40 8.82 3.43
CA GLU A 96 7.69 8.18 3.30
C GLU A 96 7.75 7.03 4.30
N GLU A 97 7.87 5.80 3.81
CA GLU A 97 7.90 4.61 4.67
C GLU A 97 8.87 3.56 4.14
N TYR A 98 9.19 2.57 4.97
CA TYR A 98 9.89 1.39 4.52
C TYR A 98 8.91 0.34 4.01
N LEU A 99 9.07 -0.04 2.75
CA LEU A 99 8.39 -1.19 2.16
C LEU A 99 9.29 -2.42 2.32
N TYR A 100 8.92 -3.31 3.26
CA TYR A 100 9.71 -4.49 3.59
C TYR A 100 9.33 -5.67 2.69
N PHE A 101 10.30 -6.18 1.91
CA PHE A 101 10.16 -7.37 1.10
C PHE A 101 10.49 -8.64 1.88
N LYS A 102 11.36 -8.51 2.90
CA LYS A 102 11.74 -9.56 3.83
C LYS A 102 12.28 -8.91 5.11
N LYS A 103 11.78 -9.36 6.24
CA LYS A 103 12.27 -8.92 7.56
C LYS A 103 12.33 -10.15 8.46
N ASN A 104 13.52 -10.57 8.82
CA ASN A 104 13.76 -11.60 9.83
C ASN A 104 15.04 -11.25 10.63
N ASN A 105 15.39 -12.07 11.62
CA ASN A 105 16.53 -11.79 12.52
C ASN A 105 17.88 -11.69 11.79
N TRP A 106 18.00 -12.19 10.56
CA TRP A 106 19.27 -12.30 9.83
C TRP A 106 19.32 -11.43 8.57
N VAL A 107 18.17 -11.13 7.98
CA VAL A 107 18.08 -10.41 6.70
C VAL A 107 16.96 -9.41 6.73
N THR A 108 17.30 -8.15 6.47
CA THR A 108 16.34 -7.09 6.17
C THR A 108 16.50 -6.71 4.71
N HIS A 109 15.42 -6.80 3.96
CA HIS A 109 15.35 -6.43 2.55
C HIS A 109 14.18 -5.49 2.35
N ARG A 110 14.44 -4.23 2.05
CA ARG A 110 13.44 -3.15 2.02
C ARG A 110 13.80 -2.10 0.98
N THR A 111 12.87 -1.20 0.72
CA THR A 111 13.12 0.06 0.00
C THR A 111 12.47 1.21 0.76
N ARG A 112 13.00 2.42 0.66
CA ARG A 112 12.26 3.62 1.05
C ARG A 112 11.25 3.89 -0.05
N PHE A 113 10.00 4.09 0.34
CA PHE A 113 8.87 4.25 -0.55
C PHE A 113 8.17 5.58 -0.26
N PHE A 114 8.06 6.40 -1.29
CA PHE A 114 7.43 7.71 -1.25
C PHE A 114 6.16 7.67 -2.07
N TYR A 115 5.11 8.30 -1.60
CA TYR A 115 3.87 8.49 -2.34
C TYR A 115 3.06 9.64 -1.76
N GLU A 116 2.07 10.10 -2.51
CA GLU A 116 1.00 10.96 -2.03
C GLU A 116 -0.28 10.15 -1.93
N LEU A 117 -0.98 10.31 -0.81
CA LEU A 117 -2.33 9.79 -0.58
C LEU A 117 -3.27 10.98 -0.59
N VAL A 118 -4.21 11.01 -1.52
CA VAL A 118 -5.09 12.16 -1.77
C VAL A 118 -6.54 11.70 -1.72
N TYR A 119 -7.36 12.46 -1.01
CA TYR A 119 -8.79 12.23 -0.90
C TYR A 119 -9.54 13.43 -1.46
N ASP A 120 -10.59 13.16 -2.23
CA ASP A 120 -11.62 14.09 -2.63
C ASP A 120 -12.93 13.63 -2.00
N ILE A 121 -13.50 14.45 -1.08
CA ILE A 121 -14.54 14.05 -0.15
C ILE A 121 -15.79 14.89 -0.42
N HIS A 122 -16.92 14.23 -0.59
CA HIS A 122 -18.21 14.83 -0.84
C HIS A 122 -19.30 14.23 0.07
N ASP A 123 -20.50 14.77 0.03
CA ASP A 123 -21.64 14.18 0.73
C ASP A 123 -21.93 12.78 0.19
N GLY A 124 -21.99 11.82 1.09
CA GLY A 124 -22.30 10.43 0.76
C GLY A 124 -21.15 9.62 0.18
N GLY A 125 -19.91 10.15 0.07
CA GLY A 125 -18.78 9.38 -0.46
C GLY A 125 -17.44 10.10 -0.52
N PHE A 126 -16.45 9.40 -1.02
CA PHE A 126 -15.12 9.95 -1.28
C PHE A 126 -14.39 9.14 -2.36
N SER A 127 -13.47 9.78 -3.05
CA SER A 127 -12.43 9.09 -3.81
C SER A 127 -11.09 9.10 -3.06
N VAL A 128 -10.25 8.12 -3.33
CA VAL A 128 -8.87 8.06 -2.81
C VAL A 128 -7.91 7.74 -3.94
N GLU A 129 -6.80 8.48 -3.99
CA GLU A 129 -5.70 8.23 -4.91
C GLU A 129 -4.39 7.99 -4.17
N MET A 130 -3.61 7.02 -4.67
CA MET A 130 -2.20 6.86 -4.33
C MET A 130 -1.38 7.13 -5.59
N ARG A 131 -0.54 8.16 -5.55
CA ARG A 131 0.16 8.69 -6.72
C ARG A 131 1.57 9.17 -6.43
N ARG A 132 2.35 9.55 -7.47
CA ARG A 132 3.73 10.05 -7.36
C ARG A 132 4.65 9.11 -6.59
N MET A 133 4.51 7.83 -6.88
CA MET A 133 5.22 6.77 -6.19
C MET A 133 6.68 6.68 -6.64
N ILE A 134 7.60 6.68 -5.66
CA ILE A 134 9.04 6.65 -5.88
C ILE A 134 9.67 5.65 -4.91
N TYR A 135 10.63 4.90 -5.38
CA TYR A 135 11.46 4.00 -4.58
C TYR A 135 12.89 4.53 -4.51
N LEU A 136 13.45 4.59 -3.30
CA LEU A 136 14.89 4.70 -3.08
C LEU A 136 15.39 3.34 -2.58
N TYR A 137 16.07 2.60 -3.47
CA TYR A 137 16.50 1.25 -3.19
C TYR A 137 17.97 1.25 -2.73
N GLU A 138 18.15 1.29 -1.41
CA GLU A 138 19.45 1.42 -0.75
C GLU A 138 20.38 0.20 -0.92
N GLU A 139 19.83 -0.97 -1.27
CA GLU A 139 20.61 -2.19 -1.52
C GLU A 139 21.29 -2.21 -2.91
N GLN A 140 21.00 -1.23 -3.75
CA GLN A 140 21.68 -1.02 -5.03
C GLN A 140 22.20 0.41 -5.04
N GLU A 141 23.45 0.54 -4.63
CA GLU A 141 24.14 1.82 -4.68
C GLU A 141 24.57 2.14 -6.12
N THR A 142 24.52 3.41 -6.44
CA THR A 142 25.20 3.94 -7.62
C THR A 142 26.71 3.88 -7.41
N PRO A 143 27.54 4.06 -8.45
CA PRO A 143 28.99 4.16 -8.29
C PRO A 143 29.46 5.21 -7.28
N ASN A 144 28.59 6.20 -6.97
CA ASN A 144 28.86 7.25 -6.00
C ASN A 144 28.34 6.94 -4.58
N GLY A 145 27.82 5.72 -4.32
CA GLY A 145 27.29 5.32 -3.02
C GLY A 145 25.89 5.86 -2.73
N GLU A 146 25.18 6.41 -3.72
CA GLU A 146 23.83 6.92 -3.56
C GLU A 146 22.78 5.82 -3.83
N PRO A 147 21.63 5.81 -3.12
CA PRO A 147 20.55 4.88 -3.40
C PRO A 147 20.03 5.03 -4.83
N GLN A 148 19.72 3.93 -5.49
CA GLN A 148 19.09 3.99 -6.80
C GLN A 148 17.62 4.43 -6.67
N ARG A 149 17.24 5.43 -7.46
CA ARG A 149 15.89 5.98 -7.51
C ARG A 149 15.13 5.44 -8.71
N TYR A 150 13.91 4.96 -8.47
CA TYR A 150 12.98 4.49 -9.49
C TYR A 150 11.60 5.09 -9.27
N THR A 151 10.90 5.48 -10.34
CA THR A 151 9.47 5.79 -10.27
C THR A 151 8.64 4.50 -10.43
N ALA A 152 7.39 4.54 -9.99
CA ALA A 152 6.49 3.41 -10.16
C ALA A 152 6.23 3.13 -11.65
N GLU A 153 6.13 4.18 -12.47
CA GLU A 153 5.95 4.10 -13.91
C GLU A 153 7.06 3.28 -14.59
N GLU A 154 8.31 3.52 -14.19
CA GLU A 154 9.52 2.87 -14.74
C GLU A 154 9.74 1.47 -14.18
N TRP A 155 9.12 1.13 -13.04
CA TRP A 155 9.51 -0.06 -12.30
C TRP A 155 8.41 -1.09 -12.14
N ILE A 156 7.15 -0.63 -11.90
CA ILE A 156 6.04 -1.54 -11.60
C ILE A 156 4.86 -1.46 -12.57
N SER A 157 4.88 -0.55 -13.56
CA SER A 157 3.80 -0.47 -14.55
C SER A 157 3.59 -1.81 -15.28
N ASP A 158 2.41 -1.99 -15.85
CA ASP A 158 2.10 -3.18 -16.65
C ASP A 158 3.08 -3.37 -17.81
N LYS A 159 3.56 -2.27 -18.39
CA LYS A 159 4.53 -2.26 -19.47
C LYS A 159 5.89 -2.79 -19.03
N GLU A 160 6.38 -2.39 -17.84
CA GLU A 160 7.75 -2.65 -17.39
C GLU A 160 7.85 -3.93 -16.53
N ALA A 161 6.81 -4.25 -15.75
CA ALA A 161 6.84 -5.35 -14.78
C ALA A 161 6.24 -6.67 -15.29
N LEU A 162 5.67 -6.70 -16.51
CA LEU A 162 5.13 -7.90 -17.10
C LEU A 162 5.95 -8.37 -18.30
N LYS A 163 6.18 -9.68 -18.36
CA LYS A 163 6.77 -10.35 -19.54
C LYS A 163 5.70 -10.52 -20.62
N LYS A 164 6.12 -10.82 -21.86
CA LYS A 164 5.22 -11.12 -22.97
C LYS A 164 4.21 -12.25 -22.70
N ASN A 165 4.56 -13.21 -21.84
CA ASN A 165 3.67 -14.29 -21.42
C ASN A 165 2.76 -13.95 -20.24
N GLY A 166 2.71 -12.68 -19.79
CA GLY A 166 1.88 -12.21 -18.70
C GLY A 166 2.46 -12.42 -17.29
N ASN A 167 3.56 -13.15 -17.15
CA ASN A 167 4.18 -13.36 -15.84
C ASN A 167 4.97 -12.13 -15.38
N LEU A 168 5.13 -11.99 -14.06
CA LEU A 168 5.92 -10.90 -13.49
C LEU A 168 7.42 -11.02 -13.83
N VAL A 169 8.05 -9.87 -14.08
CA VAL A 169 9.49 -9.74 -14.20
C VAL A 169 10.12 -9.94 -12.83
N ARG A 170 11.08 -10.87 -12.71
CA ARG A 170 11.70 -11.27 -11.44
C ARG A 170 12.31 -10.10 -10.66
N LYS A 171 12.93 -9.15 -11.37
CA LYS A 171 13.63 -8.01 -10.77
C LYS A 171 12.67 -7.04 -10.07
N THR A 172 11.50 -6.79 -10.66
CA THR A 172 10.55 -5.77 -10.22
C THR A 172 9.35 -6.33 -9.44
N ARG A 173 9.10 -7.64 -9.52
CA ARG A 173 7.88 -8.26 -8.96
C ARG A 173 7.63 -7.93 -7.49
N LYS A 174 8.69 -7.90 -6.66
CA LYS A 174 8.55 -7.59 -5.24
C LYS A 174 8.04 -6.16 -5.03
N PHE A 175 8.57 -5.19 -5.76
CA PHE A 175 8.10 -3.81 -5.68
C PHE A 175 6.63 -3.72 -6.06
N ARG A 176 6.25 -4.31 -7.20
CA ARG A 176 4.87 -4.31 -7.68
C ARG A 176 3.91 -4.94 -6.68
N VAL A 177 4.19 -6.14 -6.22
CA VAL A 177 3.34 -6.89 -5.31
C VAL A 177 3.15 -6.15 -3.98
N PHE A 178 4.24 -5.74 -3.33
CA PHE A 178 4.16 -5.07 -2.04
C PHE A 178 3.55 -3.66 -2.14
N THR A 179 3.72 -2.97 -3.27
CA THR A 179 3.04 -1.68 -3.50
C THR A 179 1.53 -1.87 -3.66
N ILE A 180 1.09 -2.88 -4.40
CA ILE A 180 -0.33 -3.21 -4.56
C ILE A 180 -0.94 -3.61 -3.22
N ASP A 181 -0.26 -4.46 -2.44
CA ASP A 181 -0.72 -4.86 -1.11
C ASP A 181 -0.82 -3.65 -0.16
N ARG A 182 0.15 -2.74 -0.20
CA ARG A 182 0.11 -1.52 0.59
C ARG A 182 -1.02 -0.59 0.18
N ARG A 183 -1.26 -0.43 -1.13
CA ARG A 183 -2.43 0.29 -1.64
C ARG A 183 -3.73 -0.32 -1.13
N ASP A 184 -3.88 -1.66 -1.23
CA ASP A 184 -5.07 -2.38 -0.77
C ASP A 184 -5.33 -2.13 0.72
N GLU A 185 -4.28 -2.19 1.55
CA GLU A 185 -4.35 -1.91 2.99
C GLU A 185 -4.82 -0.48 3.27
N LEU A 186 -4.22 0.52 2.62
CA LEU A 186 -4.56 1.93 2.80
C LEU A 186 -5.99 2.24 2.37
N PHE A 187 -6.42 1.71 1.23
CA PHE A 187 -7.75 1.94 0.68
C PHE A 187 -8.83 1.24 1.52
N ALA A 188 -8.58 0.00 1.93
CA ALA A 188 -9.48 -0.73 2.84
C ALA A 188 -9.58 -0.03 4.21
N GLY A 189 -8.46 0.45 4.76
CA GLY A 189 -8.45 1.21 6.01
C GLY A 189 -9.23 2.53 5.90
N SER A 190 -9.10 3.24 4.77
CA SER A 190 -9.88 4.44 4.48
C SER A 190 -11.38 4.15 4.41
N ALA A 191 -11.76 3.11 3.68
CA ALA A 191 -13.14 2.67 3.56
C ALA A 191 -13.74 2.30 4.92
N GLN A 192 -12.99 1.54 5.73
CA GLN A 192 -13.40 1.16 7.07
C GLN A 192 -13.58 2.39 7.99
N ALA A 193 -12.61 3.31 7.98
CA ALA A 193 -12.66 4.53 8.81
C ALA A 193 -13.85 5.41 8.47
N ALA A 194 -14.12 5.60 7.18
CA ALA A 194 -15.27 6.35 6.71
C ALA A 194 -16.61 5.62 6.92
N GLY A 195 -16.59 4.29 7.13
CA GLY A 195 -17.79 3.46 7.23
C GLY A 195 -18.43 3.18 5.87
N ALA A 196 -17.62 3.07 4.82
CA ALA A 196 -18.07 2.70 3.49
C ALA A 196 -18.65 1.29 3.48
N LYS A 197 -19.66 1.08 2.64
CA LYS A 197 -20.20 -0.26 2.38
C LYS A 197 -19.19 -1.02 1.50
N GLN A 198 -18.84 -2.22 1.93
CA GLN A 198 -18.06 -3.16 1.11
C GLN A 198 -18.95 -3.80 0.04
#